data_f09861f7a87a785f37e1859b4211b724
#
_entry.id   f09861f7a87a785f37e1859b4211b724
#
_cell.length_a   1.000
_cell.length_b   1.000
_cell.length_c   1.000
_cell.angle_alpha   90.00
_cell.angle_beta   90.00
_cell.angle_gamma   90.00
#
_symmetry.space_group_name_H-M   'P 1'
#
loop_
_entity.id
_entity.type
_entity.pdbx_description
1 polymer ?
#
loop_
_entity_poly.entity_id
_entity_poly.type
_entity_poly.pdbx_seq_one_letter_code
_entity_poly.pdbx_strand_id
1 'polypeptide(L)'
;MPQYKTENLASNDEHYTQPWVFERLGVNFDLDVCAPCGGVEWIPADHTWCIQNDALQQNWYGRVWMNPPYSKPAPWVDKFIENGNGIALLPVTRGMWFDKIWEAADGLVVDKYNTHFIRPNGSKKPITFRTMFAAIGQDNVEALHRLKLGKVR
;
A
#
# COMPACT_ATOMS: atom_id res chain seq x y z
N MET A 1 17.55 -0.92 -15.34
CA MET A 1 16.90 -0.39 -15.03
C MET A 1 16.99 -0.02 -13.98
N PRO A 2 16.82 0.13 -13.84
CA PRO A 2 16.81 0.85 -13.06
C PRO A 2 16.84 0.63 -11.82
N GLN A 3 17.51 0.49 -11.45
CA GLN A 3 17.69 0.37 -10.23
C GLN A 3 17.43 1.56 -9.69
N TYR A 4 16.97 2.29 -10.37
CA TYR A 4 16.71 3.60 -10.07
C TYR A 4 16.46 3.71 -8.68
N LYS A 5 16.00 2.78 -8.24
CA LYS A 5 15.57 2.97 -7.08
C LYS A 5 16.11 2.18 -6.13
N THR A 6 16.73 1.28 -6.47
CA THR A 6 17.24 0.44 -5.48
C THR A 6 17.89 1.20 -4.38
N GLU A 7 18.71 2.17 -4.73
CA GLU A 7 19.36 2.86 -3.69
C GLU A 7 18.40 3.72 -2.96
N ASN A 8 17.53 4.37 -3.63
CA ASN A 8 16.61 5.23 -2.93
C ASN A 8 15.67 4.44 -2.07
N LEU A 9 15.18 3.34 -2.61
CA LEU A 9 14.25 2.54 -1.88
C LEU A 9 14.87 1.92 -0.67
N ALA A 10 16.07 1.45 -0.82
CA ALA A 10 16.73 0.80 0.31
C ALA A 10 16.80 1.74 1.49
N SER A 11 16.97 3.01 1.25
CA SER A 11 17.10 3.92 2.35
C SER A 11 15.75 4.32 2.94
N ASN A 12 14.75 4.59 2.10
CA ASN A 12 13.52 5.18 2.61
C ASN A 12 12.23 4.55 2.13
N ASP A 13 12.18 4.10 0.90
CA ASP A 13 10.91 3.71 0.29
C ASP A 13 10.67 2.22 0.18
N GLU A 14 11.71 1.39 0.33
CA GLU A 14 11.50 -0.04 0.17
C GLU A 14 11.26 -0.70 1.52
N HIS A 15 10.01 -0.70 1.94
CA HIS A 15 9.59 -1.27 3.21
C HIS A 15 8.39 -2.17 2.94
N TYR A 16 8.48 -3.42 3.38
CA TYR A 16 7.44 -4.41 3.10
C TYR A 16 6.47 -4.49 4.26
N THR A 17 5.19 -4.55 3.92
CA THR A 17 4.13 -4.70 4.92
C THR A 17 4.21 -6.08 5.55
N GLN A 18 3.98 -6.16 6.85
CA GLN A 18 4.11 -7.41 7.59
C GLN A 18 3.01 -8.42 7.23
N PRO A 19 3.33 -9.71 7.32
CA PRO A 19 2.36 -10.76 6.94
C PRO A 19 1.02 -10.72 7.67
N TRP A 20 1.01 -10.32 8.95
CA TRP A 20 -0.23 -10.35 9.74
C TRP A 20 -1.32 -9.46 9.13
N VAL A 21 -0.91 -8.42 8.42
CA VAL A 21 -1.86 -7.53 7.79
C VAL A 21 -2.70 -8.30 6.79
N PHE A 22 -2.04 -9.07 5.93
CA PHE A 22 -2.74 -9.81 4.88
C PHE A 22 -3.54 -10.97 5.45
N GLU A 23 -3.04 -11.59 6.51
CA GLU A 23 -3.78 -12.64 7.18
C GLU A 23 -5.10 -12.12 7.73
N ARG A 24 -5.08 -10.93 8.32
CA ARG A 24 -6.29 -10.34 8.87
C ARG A 24 -7.22 -9.78 7.81
N LEU A 25 -6.66 -9.16 6.77
CA LEU A 25 -7.50 -8.64 5.69
C LEU A 25 -8.33 -9.74 5.06
N GLY A 26 -7.74 -10.92 4.88
CA GLY A 26 -8.47 -12.09 4.42
C GLY A 26 -8.98 -11.99 3.00
N VAL A 27 -8.33 -11.19 2.14
CA VAL A 27 -8.70 -11.07 0.74
C VAL A 27 -7.48 -11.31 -0.13
N ASN A 28 -7.72 -11.71 -1.37
CA ASN A 28 -6.67 -11.80 -2.37
C ASN A 28 -6.75 -10.57 -3.25
N PHE A 29 -5.61 -10.15 -3.75
CA PHE A 29 -5.51 -9.01 -4.65
C PHE A 29 -5.22 -9.51 -6.05
N ASP A 30 -5.77 -8.83 -7.03
CA ASP A 30 -5.45 -9.15 -8.42
C ASP A 30 -4.06 -8.61 -8.76
N LEU A 31 -3.66 -7.53 -8.13
CA LEU A 31 -2.47 -6.81 -8.53
C LEU A 31 -1.82 -6.08 -7.36
N ASP A 32 -0.52 -6.30 -7.16
CA ASP A 32 0.30 -5.48 -6.28
C ASP A 32 1.08 -4.52 -7.17
N VAL A 33 0.72 -3.26 -7.15
CA VAL A 33 1.22 -2.29 -8.13
C VAL A 33 2.59 -1.72 -7.81
N CYS A 34 3.08 -1.93 -6.60
CA CYS A 34 4.36 -1.35 -6.20
C CYS A 34 5.14 -2.35 -5.36
N ALA A 35 5.54 -3.44 -5.99
CA ALA A 35 6.27 -4.53 -5.35
C ALA A 35 7.73 -4.48 -5.75
N PRO A 36 8.62 -5.10 -4.96
CA PRO A 36 9.96 -5.35 -5.48
C PRO A 36 9.86 -6.35 -6.62
N CYS A 37 10.84 -6.37 -7.51
CA CYS A 37 10.82 -7.33 -8.60
C CYS A 37 10.89 -8.73 -8.00
N GLY A 38 9.98 -9.59 -8.45
CA GLY A 38 9.80 -10.91 -7.85
C GLY A 38 8.71 -10.96 -6.81
N GLY A 39 8.20 -9.81 -6.39
CA GLY A 39 7.12 -9.75 -5.42
C GLY A 39 7.58 -9.98 -3.99
N VAL A 40 6.62 -9.93 -3.08
CA VAL A 40 6.85 -10.28 -1.67
C VAL A 40 6.01 -11.53 -1.42
N GLU A 41 6.70 -12.57 -0.97
CA GLU A 41 6.12 -13.91 -0.95
C GLU A 41 4.81 -14.01 -0.16
N TRP A 42 4.64 -13.27 0.91
CA TRP A 42 3.44 -13.38 1.74
C TRP A 42 2.31 -12.42 1.34
N ILE A 43 2.50 -11.59 0.31
CA ILE A 43 1.43 -10.72 -0.16
C ILE A 43 0.59 -11.49 -1.17
N PRO A 44 -0.72 -11.69 -0.88
CA PRO A 44 -1.56 -12.55 -1.72
C PRO A 44 -2.06 -11.80 -2.95
N ALA A 45 -1.19 -11.63 -3.94
CA ALA A 45 -1.52 -10.96 -5.19
C ALA A 45 -1.25 -11.89 -6.35
N ASP A 46 -2.18 -11.95 -7.30
CA ASP A 46 -2.03 -12.82 -8.47
C ASP A 46 -0.92 -12.34 -9.38
N HIS A 47 -0.78 -11.02 -9.49
CA HIS A 47 0.28 -10.41 -10.29
C HIS A 47 0.95 -9.31 -9.49
N THR A 48 2.25 -9.13 -9.70
CA THR A 48 3.01 -8.08 -9.03
C THR A 48 3.76 -7.27 -10.07
N TRP A 49 3.72 -5.96 -9.91
CA TRP A 49 4.47 -5.06 -10.77
C TRP A 49 5.58 -4.41 -9.97
N CYS A 50 6.77 -4.43 -10.54
CA CYS A 50 7.93 -3.77 -9.95
C CYS A 50 8.31 -2.57 -10.82
N ILE A 51 9.42 -1.94 -10.50
CA ILE A 51 9.88 -0.77 -11.22
C ILE A 51 10.03 -1.04 -12.73
N GLN A 52 10.37 -2.27 -13.10
CA GLN A 52 10.55 -2.59 -14.51
C GLN A 52 9.24 -2.57 -15.29
N ASN A 53 8.12 -2.71 -14.61
CA ASN A 53 6.81 -2.71 -15.27
C ASN A 53 6.26 -1.30 -15.45
N ASP A 54 6.82 -0.32 -14.73
CA ASP A 54 6.40 1.08 -14.81
C ASP A 54 4.89 1.21 -14.58
N ALA A 55 4.46 0.83 -13.39
CA ALA A 55 3.04 0.74 -13.06
C ALA A 55 2.26 2.03 -13.29
N LEU A 56 2.92 3.18 -13.15
CA LEU A 56 2.24 4.46 -13.36
C LEU A 56 1.84 4.67 -14.82
N GLN A 57 2.44 3.89 -15.76
CA GLN A 57 2.09 3.97 -17.17
C GLN A 57 1.15 2.85 -17.59
N GLN A 58 0.76 1.98 -16.68
CA GLN A 58 -0.09 0.83 -17.01
C GLN A 58 -1.53 1.10 -16.59
N ASN A 59 -2.45 0.34 -17.16
CA ASN A 59 -3.85 0.37 -16.71
C ASN A 59 -3.98 -0.62 -15.56
N TRP A 60 -4.43 -0.14 -14.42
CA TRP A 60 -4.63 -1.00 -13.25
C TRP A 60 -5.97 -1.73 -13.39
N TYR A 61 -6.11 -2.85 -12.70
CA TYR A 61 -7.34 -3.64 -12.80
C TYR A 61 -7.57 -4.42 -11.52
N GLY A 62 -8.83 -4.75 -11.27
CA GLY A 62 -9.24 -5.61 -10.18
C GLY A 62 -9.00 -4.99 -8.82
N ARG A 63 -8.89 -5.86 -7.82
CA ARG A 63 -8.59 -5.42 -6.46
C ARG A 63 -7.09 -5.21 -6.35
N VAL A 64 -6.69 -3.99 -6.07
CA VAL A 64 -5.29 -3.58 -6.04
C VAL A 64 -4.80 -3.45 -4.60
N TRP A 65 -3.59 -3.95 -4.34
CA TRP A 65 -2.85 -3.61 -3.14
C TRP A 65 -1.82 -2.55 -3.53
N MET A 66 -1.77 -1.44 -2.76
CA MET A 66 -0.83 -0.37 -3.05
C MET A 66 -0.13 0.10 -1.80
N ASN A 67 1.19 -0.11 -1.75
CA ASN A 67 2.06 0.47 -0.73
C ASN A 67 3.12 1.27 -1.49
N PRO A 68 2.84 2.53 -1.83
CA PRO A 68 3.68 3.28 -2.77
C PRO A 68 4.90 3.88 -2.09
N PRO A 69 5.85 4.43 -2.87
CA PRO A 69 6.94 5.18 -2.29
C PRO A 69 6.39 6.38 -1.53
N TYR A 70 6.73 6.50 -0.24
CA TYR A 70 6.18 7.56 0.59
C TYR A 70 6.79 8.91 0.30
N SER A 71 7.92 8.94 -0.41
CA SER A 71 8.53 10.20 -0.82
C SER A 71 7.73 10.90 -1.91
N LYS A 72 6.99 10.14 -2.74
CA LYS A 72 6.20 10.71 -3.82
C LYS A 72 4.91 9.92 -4.04
N PRO A 73 3.98 10.00 -3.12
CA PRO A 73 2.77 9.17 -3.24
C PRO A 73 1.71 9.70 -4.21
N ALA A 74 1.78 10.98 -4.58
CA ALA A 74 0.69 11.62 -5.31
C ALA A 74 0.26 10.90 -6.59
N PRO A 75 1.16 10.57 -7.54
CA PRO A 75 0.70 9.93 -8.77
C PRO A 75 0.14 8.52 -8.52
N TRP A 76 0.62 7.86 -7.48
CA TRP A 76 0.12 6.54 -7.12
C TRP A 76 -1.29 6.62 -6.58
N VAL A 77 -1.55 7.63 -5.74
CA VAL A 77 -2.88 7.86 -5.19
C VAL A 77 -3.88 8.18 -6.29
N ASP A 78 -3.47 8.99 -7.27
CA ASP A 78 -4.34 9.32 -8.39
C ASP A 78 -4.76 8.06 -9.15
N LYS A 79 -3.81 7.16 -9.42
CA LYS A 79 -4.13 5.92 -10.12
C LYS A 79 -4.98 4.98 -9.28
N PHE A 80 -4.73 4.96 -7.97
CA PHE A 80 -5.51 4.13 -7.06
C PHE A 80 -6.98 4.55 -7.07
N ILE A 81 -7.21 5.85 -6.99
CA ILE A 81 -8.57 6.39 -7.02
C ILE A 81 -9.22 6.10 -8.38
N GLU A 82 -8.48 6.27 -9.45
CA GLU A 82 -8.99 6.00 -10.78
C GLU A 82 -9.41 4.54 -10.94
N ASN A 83 -8.62 3.62 -10.39
CA ASN A 83 -8.96 2.20 -10.46
C ASN A 83 -10.22 1.86 -9.66
N GLY A 84 -10.40 2.50 -8.53
CA GLY A 84 -11.65 2.41 -7.78
C GLY A 84 -11.91 1.13 -7.02
N ASN A 85 -10.91 0.28 -6.80
CA ASN A 85 -11.08 -0.98 -6.09
C ASN A 85 -9.76 -1.42 -5.48
N GLY A 86 -9.66 -1.42 -4.18
CA GLY A 86 -8.43 -1.89 -3.55
C GLY A 86 -8.23 -1.37 -2.14
N ILE A 87 -7.04 -1.67 -1.63
CA ILE A 87 -6.59 -1.25 -0.30
C ILE A 87 -5.19 -0.67 -0.44
N ALA A 88 -4.97 0.48 0.17
CA ALA A 88 -3.67 1.14 0.15
C ALA A 88 -3.17 1.37 1.56
N LEU A 89 -1.86 1.32 1.73
CA LEU A 89 -1.20 1.68 2.99
C LEU A 89 -0.42 2.97 2.73
N LEU A 90 -0.76 4.03 3.43
CA LEU A 90 -0.27 5.37 3.14
C LEU A 90 0.19 6.08 4.41
N PRO A 91 1.14 7.01 4.30
CA PRO A 91 1.53 7.78 5.49
C PRO A 91 0.47 8.83 5.81
N VAL A 92 0.33 9.14 7.09
CA VAL A 92 -0.55 10.21 7.52
C VAL A 92 0.29 11.48 7.53
N THR A 93 0.20 12.26 6.47
CA THR A 93 1.03 13.45 6.33
C THR A 93 0.30 14.47 5.45
N ARG A 94 0.89 15.64 5.32
CA ARG A 94 0.25 16.72 4.57
C ARG A 94 0.46 16.54 3.06
N GLY A 95 -0.44 17.09 2.29
CA GLY A 95 -0.34 17.07 0.85
C GLY A 95 -1.70 17.01 0.20
N MET A 96 -1.80 17.52 -1.03
CA MET A 96 -3.06 17.49 -1.75
C MET A 96 -3.51 16.06 -2.03
N TRP A 97 -2.56 15.14 -2.19
CA TRP A 97 -2.91 13.74 -2.39
C TRP A 97 -3.63 13.16 -1.18
N PHE A 98 -3.28 13.64 0.02
CA PHE A 98 -3.93 13.17 1.24
C PHE A 98 -5.40 13.58 1.21
N ASP A 99 -5.67 14.83 0.84
CA ASP A 99 -7.04 15.31 0.75
C ASP A 99 -7.84 14.51 -0.27
N LYS A 100 -7.22 14.17 -1.40
CA LYS A 100 -7.89 13.40 -2.44
C LYS A 100 -8.31 12.02 -1.94
N ILE A 101 -7.39 11.31 -1.28
CA ILE A 101 -7.73 9.97 -0.81
C ILE A 101 -8.71 10.05 0.36
N TRP A 102 -8.62 11.08 1.19
CA TRP A 102 -9.54 11.27 2.29
C TRP A 102 -10.98 11.39 1.78
N GLU A 103 -11.16 12.10 0.66
CA GLU A 103 -12.48 12.27 0.07
C GLU A 103 -12.93 11.06 -0.71
N ALA A 104 -12.02 10.39 -1.40
CA ALA A 104 -12.39 9.31 -2.31
C ALA A 104 -12.55 7.96 -1.65
N ALA A 105 -11.89 7.73 -0.52
CA ALA A 105 -11.93 6.41 0.12
C ALA A 105 -13.30 6.13 0.73
N ASP A 106 -13.73 4.89 0.59
CA ASP A 106 -14.97 4.45 1.22
C ASP A 106 -14.73 4.07 2.68
N GLY A 107 -13.50 3.79 3.05
CA GLY A 107 -13.14 3.52 4.44
C GLY A 107 -11.69 3.85 4.70
N LEU A 108 -11.41 4.29 5.93
CA LEU A 108 -10.06 4.66 6.36
C LEU A 108 -9.87 4.19 7.80
N VAL A 109 -8.70 3.67 8.11
CA VAL A 109 -8.37 3.33 9.49
C VAL A 109 -6.88 3.63 9.73
N VAL A 110 -6.59 4.32 10.83
CA VAL A 110 -5.23 4.63 11.21
C VAL A 110 -4.61 3.43 11.91
N ASP A 111 -3.36 3.13 11.60
CA ASP A 111 -2.65 2.05 12.26
C ASP A 111 -2.13 2.59 13.60
N LYS A 112 -2.91 2.38 14.64
CA LYS A 112 -2.61 2.91 15.96
C LYS A 112 -1.56 2.09 16.69
N TYR A 113 -1.18 0.93 16.17
CA TYR A 113 -0.21 0.09 16.84
C TYR A 113 1.22 0.34 16.38
N ASN A 114 1.41 1.34 15.52
CA ASN A 114 2.74 1.72 15.08
C ASN A 114 3.46 0.53 14.46
N THR A 115 2.80 -0.06 13.47
CA THR A 115 3.30 -1.23 12.77
C THR A 115 4.70 -1.01 12.22
N HIS A 116 5.54 -2.01 12.34
CA HIS A 116 6.88 -1.98 11.79
C HIS A 116 6.87 -2.54 10.39
N PHE A 117 7.70 -1.98 9.53
CA PHE A 117 7.92 -2.53 8.20
C PHE A 117 9.08 -3.53 8.25
N ILE A 118 9.09 -4.42 7.27
CA ILE A 118 10.19 -5.35 7.06
C ILE A 118 11.06 -4.80 5.94
N ARG A 119 12.34 -4.66 6.21
CA ARG A 119 13.31 -4.21 5.21
C ARG A 119 13.64 -5.36 4.24
N PRO A 120 14.20 -5.04 3.08
CA PRO A 120 14.59 -6.10 2.13
C PRO A 120 15.51 -7.16 2.73
N ASN A 121 16.33 -6.79 3.73
CA ASN A 121 17.23 -7.77 4.35
C ASN A 121 16.53 -8.60 5.44
N GLY A 122 15.22 -8.42 5.62
CA GLY A 122 14.46 -9.20 6.59
C GLY A 122 14.37 -8.59 7.97
N SER A 123 15.14 -7.55 8.27
CA SER A 123 15.07 -6.94 9.60
C SER A 123 13.84 -6.05 9.69
N LYS A 124 13.31 -5.87 10.90
CA LYS A 124 12.17 -4.99 11.11
C LYS A 124 12.64 -3.58 11.36
N LYS A 125 11.88 -2.62 10.84
CA LYS A 125 12.20 -1.22 11.01
C LYS A 125 11.03 -0.51 11.64
N PRO A 126 11.20 0.11 12.82
CA PRO A 126 10.15 0.94 13.39
C PRO A 126 10.01 2.21 12.54
N ILE A 127 8.78 2.68 12.41
CA ILE A 127 8.53 3.91 11.67
C ILE A 127 8.29 5.03 12.66
N THR A 128 8.62 6.25 12.25
CA THR A 128 8.52 7.42 13.11
C THR A 128 7.28 8.25 12.80
N PHE A 129 6.45 7.79 11.88
CA PHE A 129 5.22 8.49 11.48
C PHE A 129 4.08 7.49 11.46
N ARG A 130 2.87 8.00 11.43
CA ARG A 130 1.71 7.12 11.37
C ARG A 130 1.40 6.73 9.95
N THR A 131 0.81 5.54 9.81
CA THR A 131 0.27 5.10 8.54
C THR A 131 -1.23 4.88 8.68
N MET A 132 -1.92 4.82 7.55
CA MET A 132 -3.32 4.51 7.51
C MET A 132 -3.59 3.57 6.36
N PHE A 133 -4.63 2.76 6.52
CA PHE A 133 -5.15 1.95 5.43
C PHE A 133 -6.34 2.67 4.83
N ALA A 134 -6.40 2.73 3.52
CA ALA A 134 -7.52 3.33 2.79
C ALA A 134 -8.12 2.29 1.88
N ALA A 135 -9.43 2.21 1.83
CA ALA A 135 -10.13 1.22 1.02
C ALA A 135 -11.12 1.90 0.11
N ILE A 136 -11.19 1.44 -1.13
CA ILE A 136 -12.23 1.81 -2.08
C ILE A 136 -12.92 0.51 -2.48
N GLY A 137 -14.23 0.47 -2.36
CA GLY A 137 -15.04 -0.72 -2.57
C GLY A 137 -15.50 -1.30 -1.25
N GLN A 138 -16.78 -1.69 -1.19
CA GLN A 138 -17.38 -2.13 0.07
C GLN A 138 -16.70 -3.37 0.66
N ASP A 139 -16.36 -4.35 -0.17
CA ASP A 139 -15.68 -5.55 0.32
C ASP A 139 -14.33 -5.21 0.93
N ASN A 140 -13.67 -4.19 0.41
CA ASN A 140 -12.38 -3.75 0.92
C ASN A 140 -12.54 -3.02 2.24
N VAL A 141 -13.63 -2.28 2.40
CA VAL A 141 -13.94 -1.65 3.69
C VAL A 141 -14.16 -2.71 4.76
N GLU A 142 -14.87 -3.77 4.40
CA GLU A 142 -15.08 -4.87 5.34
C GLU A 142 -13.76 -5.53 5.74
N ALA A 143 -12.84 -5.64 4.79
CA ALA A 143 -11.52 -6.16 5.10
C ALA A 143 -10.79 -5.29 6.12
N LEU A 144 -10.94 -3.97 6.03
CA LEU A 144 -10.33 -3.07 7.01
C LEU A 144 -10.84 -3.33 8.42
N HIS A 145 -12.12 -3.66 8.57
CA HIS A 145 -12.66 -3.97 9.89
C HIS A 145 -11.97 -5.19 10.50
N ARG A 146 -11.57 -6.15 9.67
CA ARG A 146 -10.91 -7.36 10.15
C ARG A 146 -9.50 -7.11 10.68
N LEU A 147 -8.91 -5.96 10.36
CA LEU A 147 -7.59 -5.62 10.90
C LEU A 147 -7.64 -5.36 12.40
N LYS A 148 -8.80 -5.00 12.94
CA LYS A 148 -8.98 -4.72 14.37
C LYS A 148 -8.08 -3.59 14.85
N LEU A 149 -7.95 -2.56 14.04
CA LEU A 149 -7.13 -1.41 14.38
C LEU A 149 -7.95 -0.29 15.00
N GLY A 150 -9.25 -0.48 15.16
CA GLY A 150 -10.10 0.53 15.71
C GLY A 150 -11.20 0.89 14.73
N LYS A 151 -11.73 2.08 14.90
CA LYS A 151 -12.90 2.49 14.12
C LYS A 151 -12.49 2.79 12.69
N VAL A 152 -13.21 2.19 11.75
CA VAL A 152 -13.04 2.47 10.33
C VAL A 152 -13.98 3.62 9.99
N ARG A 153 -13.45 4.66 9.41
CA ARG A 153 -14.23 5.83 9.04
C ARG A 153 -14.51 5.90 7.57
#